data_a3adcd70d890cc83e1fbbe47ed73ff7e
#
_entry.id   a3adcd70d890cc83e1fbbe47ed73ff7e
#
_cell.length_a   1.000
_cell.length_b   1.000
_cell.length_c   1.000
_cell.angle_alpha   90.00
_cell.angle_beta   90.00
_cell.angle_gamma   90.00
#
_symmetry.space_group_name_H-M   'P 1'
#
loop_
_entity.id
_entity.type
_entity.pdbx_description
1 polymer ?
#
loop_
_entity_poly.entity_id
_entity_poly.type
_entity_poly.pdbx_seq_one_letter_code
_entity_poly.pdbx_strand_id
1 'polypeptide(L)'
;MEWVESLDKIIELDAKYLIPSHTRPIQGKDNIKSALTDYRDGIQFIHDQTIRYINKGLTPDEIVAKVKLPNHLAESPYLQPFYGSISSYVRSIFSGYIGWFSGNVTDLHPLSPQQRAKKISEIALKQTSIEVEAVNALNNGEFQWAMELSDLLLAVDSN
;
A
#
# COMPACT_ATOMS: atom_id res chain seq x y z
N MET A 1 -3.57 16.68 11.93
CA MET A 1 -3.84 15.79 10.76
C MET A 1 -5.09 16.27 10.03
N GLU A 2 -4.86 17.09 9.03
CA GLU A 2 -5.93 17.81 8.31
C GLU A 2 -7.06 16.91 7.76
N TRP A 3 -6.73 15.71 7.32
CA TRP A 3 -7.74 14.78 6.80
C TRP A 3 -8.70 14.27 7.88
N VAL A 4 -8.18 13.89 9.04
CA VAL A 4 -8.99 13.48 10.21
C VAL A 4 -9.87 14.62 10.67
N GLU A 5 -9.31 15.83 10.82
CA GLU A 5 -10.06 17.04 11.19
C GLU A 5 -11.16 17.39 10.17
N SER A 6 -10.89 17.16 8.87
CA SER A 6 -11.90 17.36 7.83
C SER A 6 -13.05 16.37 7.94
N LEU A 7 -12.77 15.11 8.27
CA LEU A 7 -13.79 14.09 8.48
C LEU A 7 -14.63 14.39 9.75
N ASP A 8 -13.99 14.85 10.82
CA ASP A 8 -14.72 15.29 12.03
C ASP A 8 -15.71 16.42 11.72
N LYS A 9 -15.28 17.42 10.94
CA LYS A 9 -16.18 18.50 10.49
C LYS A 9 -17.36 17.99 9.65
N ILE A 10 -17.13 16.99 8.79
CA ILE A 10 -18.21 16.39 7.99
C ILE A 10 -19.18 15.62 8.89
N ILE A 11 -18.69 14.91 9.90
CA ILE A 11 -19.52 14.21 10.89
C ILE A 11 -20.42 15.21 11.66
N GLU A 12 -19.88 16.37 12.05
CA GLU A 12 -20.61 17.42 12.76
C GLU A 12 -21.77 18.01 11.95
N LEU A 13 -21.76 17.92 10.61
CA LEU A 13 -22.86 18.40 9.76
C LEU A 13 -24.16 17.62 9.94
N ASP A 14 -24.14 16.46 10.57
CA ASP A 14 -25.30 15.60 10.83
C ASP A 14 -26.17 15.37 9.56
N ALA A 15 -25.53 15.15 8.43
CA ALA A 15 -26.13 15.07 7.11
C ALA A 15 -27.04 13.84 6.97
N LYS A 16 -28.14 13.97 6.20
CA LYS A 16 -29.04 12.85 5.88
C LYS A 16 -28.57 12.03 4.67
N TYR A 17 -27.76 12.62 3.82
CA TYR A 17 -27.22 12.01 2.58
C TYR A 17 -25.74 12.35 2.46
N LEU A 18 -24.93 11.35 2.20
CA LEU A 18 -23.52 11.48 1.85
C LEU A 18 -23.31 10.94 0.44
N ILE A 19 -22.76 11.77 -0.44
CA ILE A 19 -22.44 11.39 -1.83
C ILE A 19 -20.92 11.47 -2.01
N PRO A 20 -20.20 10.38 -1.81
CA PRO A 20 -18.76 10.35 -2.02
C PRO A 20 -18.43 10.29 -3.52
N SER A 21 -17.22 10.72 -3.89
CA SER A 21 -16.80 10.74 -5.30
C SER A 21 -16.54 9.35 -5.90
N HIS A 22 -16.26 8.32 -5.08
CA HIS A 22 -15.80 7.01 -5.56
C HIS A 22 -16.62 5.81 -5.07
N THR A 23 -17.65 6.01 -4.26
CA THR A 23 -18.47 4.92 -3.74
C THR A 23 -19.96 5.24 -3.90
N ARG A 24 -20.82 4.31 -3.48
CA ARG A 24 -22.28 4.50 -3.52
C ARG A 24 -22.69 5.55 -2.50
N PRO A 25 -23.74 6.35 -2.76
CA PRO A 25 -24.35 7.24 -1.80
C PRO A 25 -24.78 6.48 -0.53
N ILE A 26 -24.57 7.13 0.63
CA ILE A 26 -24.98 6.61 1.93
C ILE A 26 -26.15 7.46 2.43
N GLN A 27 -27.23 6.81 2.88
CA GLN A 27 -28.41 7.46 3.41
C GLN A 27 -28.58 7.12 4.89
N GLY A 28 -29.01 8.11 5.66
CA GLY A 28 -29.29 8.00 7.09
C GLY A 28 -28.12 8.49 7.95
N LYS A 29 -28.44 9.32 8.95
CA LYS A 29 -27.46 9.97 9.82
C LYS A 29 -26.53 8.98 10.53
N ASP A 30 -27.09 7.92 11.10
CA ASP A 30 -26.34 6.92 11.85
C ASP A 30 -25.41 6.12 10.95
N ASN A 31 -25.88 5.75 9.75
CA ASN A 31 -25.07 5.06 8.75
C ASN A 31 -23.90 5.92 8.26
N ILE A 32 -24.17 7.21 8.01
CA ILE A 32 -23.16 8.18 7.59
C ILE A 32 -22.12 8.38 8.68
N LYS A 33 -22.59 8.59 9.91
CA LYS A 33 -21.71 8.76 11.07
C LYS A 33 -20.82 7.53 11.28
N SER A 34 -21.39 6.33 11.23
CA SER A 34 -20.64 5.08 11.35
C SER A 34 -19.56 4.97 10.24
N ALA A 35 -19.93 5.15 8.98
CA ALA A 35 -19.02 5.07 7.85
C ALA A 35 -17.86 6.07 7.95
N LEU A 36 -18.17 7.34 8.28
CA LEU A 36 -17.16 8.38 8.40
C LEU A 36 -16.28 8.19 9.63
N THR A 37 -16.83 7.67 10.73
CA THR A 37 -16.06 7.34 11.94
C THR A 37 -15.07 6.23 11.67
N ASP A 38 -15.49 5.12 11.06
CA ASP A 38 -14.60 4.03 10.68
C ASP A 38 -13.49 4.53 9.76
N TYR A 39 -13.83 5.36 8.78
CA TYR A 39 -12.87 5.89 7.82
C TYR A 39 -11.85 6.82 8.49
N ARG A 40 -12.30 7.71 9.35
CA ARG A 40 -11.48 8.59 10.18
C ARG A 40 -10.53 7.80 11.07
N ASP A 41 -11.08 6.84 11.83
CA ASP A 41 -10.32 6.04 12.79
C ASP A 41 -9.30 5.15 12.09
N GLY A 42 -9.65 4.61 10.91
CA GLY A 42 -8.71 3.83 10.09
C GLY A 42 -7.52 4.67 9.62
N ILE A 43 -7.78 5.88 9.11
CA ILE A 43 -6.73 6.82 8.70
C ILE A 43 -5.83 7.20 9.88
N GLN A 44 -6.45 7.59 11.00
CA GLN A 44 -5.72 8.00 12.20
C GLN A 44 -4.88 6.84 12.74
N PHE A 45 -5.45 5.65 12.84
CA PHE A 45 -4.72 4.47 13.31
C PHE A 45 -3.48 4.17 12.46
N ILE A 46 -3.64 4.12 11.13
CA ILE A 46 -2.51 3.83 10.22
C ILE A 46 -1.43 4.91 10.36
N HIS A 47 -1.84 6.18 10.41
CA HIS A 47 -0.93 7.30 10.63
C HIS A 47 -0.14 7.14 11.92
N ASP A 48 -0.83 7.01 13.05
CA ASP A 48 -0.22 6.99 14.37
C ASP A 48 0.71 5.77 14.56
N GLN A 49 0.31 4.60 14.05
CA GLN A 49 1.17 3.42 14.06
C GLN A 49 2.41 3.62 13.17
N THR A 50 2.25 4.24 11.99
CA THR A 50 3.38 4.53 11.11
C THR A 50 4.37 5.46 11.80
N ILE A 51 3.91 6.59 12.36
CA ILE A 51 4.76 7.52 13.11
C ILE A 51 5.44 6.85 14.31
N ARG A 52 4.70 6.02 15.04
CA ARG A 52 5.24 5.26 16.16
C ARG A 52 6.41 4.38 15.75
N TYR A 53 6.33 3.72 14.60
CA TYR A 53 7.38 2.84 14.10
C TYR A 53 8.53 3.61 13.43
N ILE A 54 8.26 4.74 12.78
CA ILE A 54 9.29 5.69 12.32
C ILE A 54 10.16 6.13 13.51
N ASN A 55 9.54 6.52 14.62
CA ASN A 55 10.25 6.93 15.82
C ASN A 55 11.06 5.81 16.48
N LYS A 56 10.82 4.57 16.11
CA LYS A 56 11.62 3.39 16.51
C LYS A 56 12.74 3.06 15.52
N GLY A 57 12.86 3.83 14.44
CA GLY A 57 13.89 3.63 13.42
C GLY A 57 13.61 2.50 12.43
N LEU A 58 12.34 2.06 12.29
CA LEU A 58 11.99 1.02 11.35
C LEU A 58 11.95 1.56 9.91
N THR A 59 12.33 0.73 8.96
CA THR A 59 12.20 0.98 7.53
C THR A 59 10.74 0.90 7.08
N PRO A 60 10.36 1.50 5.93
CA PRO A 60 8.98 1.42 5.43
C PRO A 60 8.49 -0.02 5.22
N ASP A 61 9.36 -0.95 4.81
CA ASP A 61 9.01 -2.35 4.64
C ASP A 61 8.71 -3.06 5.97
N GLU A 62 9.53 -2.81 6.97
CA GLU A 62 9.30 -3.33 8.32
C GLU A 62 8.01 -2.76 8.94
N ILE A 63 7.69 -1.50 8.66
CA ILE A 63 6.45 -0.86 9.13
C ILE A 63 5.24 -1.49 8.45
N VAL A 64 5.28 -1.67 7.13
CA VAL A 64 4.21 -2.36 6.37
C VAL A 64 3.92 -3.75 6.94
N ALA A 65 4.96 -4.52 7.28
CA ALA A 65 4.79 -5.85 7.86
C ALA A 65 4.12 -5.83 9.25
N LYS A 66 4.23 -4.72 10.00
CA LYS A 66 3.74 -4.60 11.39
C LYS A 66 2.39 -3.91 11.52
N VAL A 67 2.07 -2.97 10.64
CA VAL A 67 0.81 -2.20 10.74
C VAL A 67 -0.35 -3.06 10.24
N LYS A 68 -1.25 -3.38 11.17
CA LYS A 68 -2.50 -4.09 10.87
C LYS A 68 -3.64 -3.39 11.59
N LEU A 69 -4.76 -3.20 10.92
CA LEU A 69 -5.95 -2.64 11.54
C LEU A 69 -6.44 -3.55 12.68
N PRO A 70 -6.97 -2.97 13.77
CA PRO A 70 -7.70 -3.74 14.77
C PRO A 70 -8.96 -4.36 14.15
N ASN A 71 -9.44 -5.47 14.71
CA ASN A 71 -10.50 -6.29 14.11
C ASN A 71 -11.73 -5.48 13.72
N HIS A 72 -12.21 -4.59 14.58
CA HIS A 72 -13.42 -3.79 14.32
C HIS A 72 -13.28 -2.84 13.11
N LEU A 73 -12.05 -2.38 12.81
CA LEU A 73 -11.78 -1.58 11.61
C LEU A 73 -11.49 -2.48 10.39
N ALA A 74 -10.80 -3.60 10.60
CA ALA A 74 -10.50 -4.54 9.52
C ALA A 74 -11.76 -5.18 8.92
N GLU A 75 -12.80 -5.37 9.72
CA GLU A 75 -14.09 -5.93 9.31
C GLU A 75 -15.04 -4.88 8.73
N SER A 76 -14.72 -3.59 8.87
CA SER A 76 -15.57 -2.52 8.31
C SER A 76 -15.64 -2.60 6.78
N PRO A 77 -16.85 -2.58 6.19
CA PRO A 77 -17.02 -2.60 4.74
C PRO A 77 -16.46 -1.36 4.04
N TYR A 78 -16.23 -0.28 4.79
CA TYR A 78 -15.71 0.99 4.28
C TYR A 78 -14.18 1.05 4.24
N LEU A 79 -13.48 0.10 4.87
CA LEU A 79 -12.02 0.04 4.95
C LEU A 79 -11.42 -1.13 4.16
N GLN A 80 -12.21 -1.79 3.33
CA GLN A 80 -11.72 -2.86 2.48
C GLN A 80 -10.77 -2.31 1.39
N PRO A 81 -9.73 -3.04 0.98
CA PRO A 81 -8.67 -2.53 0.11
C PRO A 81 -9.07 -2.47 -1.38
N PHE A 82 -10.22 -1.87 -1.68
CA PHE A 82 -10.70 -1.73 -3.06
C PHE A 82 -10.00 -0.61 -3.82
N TYR A 83 -9.56 0.43 -3.12
CA TYR A 83 -8.98 1.63 -3.72
C TYR A 83 -7.60 1.98 -3.17
N GLY A 84 -7.33 1.66 -1.93
CA GLY A 84 -6.05 1.85 -1.25
C GLY A 84 -5.75 0.67 -0.33
N SER A 85 -4.51 0.55 0.08
CA SER A 85 -4.08 -0.50 0.99
C SER A 85 -3.29 0.09 2.16
N ILE A 86 -3.23 -0.63 3.28
CA ILE A 86 -2.40 -0.26 4.42
C ILE A 86 -0.96 -0.03 3.98
N SER A 87 -0.45 -0.90 3.10
CA SER A 87 0.91 -0.79 2.56
C SER A 87 1.15 0.55 1.85
N SER A 88 0.24 0.96 0.97
CA SER A 88 0.36 2.23 0.25
C SER A 88 0.26 3.44 1.19
N TYR A 89 -0.63 3.40 2.17
CA TYR A 89 -0.76 4.47 3.17
C TYR A 89 0.49 4.60 4.04
N VAL A 90 1.01 3.49 4.56
CA VAL A 90 2.25 3.47 5.36
C VAL A 90 3.41 4.09 4.58
N ARG A 91 3.60 3.69 3.32
CA ARG A 91 4.68 4.22 2.48
C ARG A 91 4.51 5.71 2.17
N SER A 92 3.28 6.14 1.90
CA SER A 92 2.97 7.56 1.67
C SER A 92 3.22 8.41 2.91
N ILE A 93 2.80 7.95 4.09
CA ILE A 93 3.03 8.64 5.36
C ILE A 93 4.53 8.68 5.66
N PHE A 94 5.24 7.55 5.51
CA PHE A 94 6.69 7.51 5.69
C PHE A 94 7.40 8.52 4.78
N SER A 95 7.09 8.52 3.49
CA SER A 95 7.68 9.47 2.53
C SER A 95 7.34 10.92 2.85
N GLY A 96 6.15 11.19 3.38
CA GLY A 96 5.73 12.53 3.77
C GLY A 96 6.51 13.10 4.96
N TYR A 97 6.92 12.26 5.91
CA TYR A 97 7.66 12.69 7.09
C TYR A 97 9.17 12.58 6.98
N ILE A 98 9.67 11.53 6.34
CA ILE A 98 11.10 11.19 6.28
C ILE A 98 11.69 11.49 4.90
N GLY A 99 10.87 11.44 3.85
CA GLY A 99 11.33 11.54 2.47
C GLY A 99 11.38 10.19 1.77
N TRP A 100 11.92 10.18 0.57
CA TRP A 100 11.93 9.01 -0.32
C TRP A 100 12.88 7.88 0.11
N PHE A 101 13.91 8.20 0.86
CA PHE A 101 14.96 7.24 1.20
C PHE A 101 14.49 6.21 2.22
N SER A 102 14.54 4.94 1.82
CA SER A 102 14.05 3.81 2.63
C SER A 102 14.98 3.40 3.77
N GLY A 103 16.22 3.89 3.78
CA GLY A 103 17.31 3.40 4.65
C GLY A 103 18.17 2.33 3.97
N ASN A 104 17.78 1.82 2.80
CA ASN A 104 18.56 0.86 2.04
C ASN A 104 19.57 1.58 1.13
N VAL A 105 20.85 1.32 1.31
CA VAL A 105 21.94 1.94 0.54
C VAL A 105 21.82 1.70 -0.97
N THR A 106 21.26 0.55 -1.38
CA THR A 106 21.04 0.23 -2.79
C THR A 106 20.05 1.14 -3.50
N ASP A 107 19.17 1.81 -2.73
CA ASP A 107 18.19 2.77 -3.27
C ASP A 107 18.79 4.15 -3.57
N LEU A 108 20.02 4.44 -3.11
CA LEU A 108 20.69 5.72 -3.40
C LEU A 108 21.06 5.87 -4.88
N HIS A 109 21.56 4.80 -5.47
CA HIS A 109 21.95 4.75 -6.89
C HIS A 109 21.54 3.43 -7.53
N PRO A 110 20.22 3.16 -7.64
CA PRO A 110 19.76 1.88 -8.17
C PRO A 110 20.17 1.73 -9.64
N LEU A 111 20.47 0.48 -10.04
CA LEU A 111 20.59 0.17 -11.45
C LEU A 111 19.28 0.50 -12.16
N SER A 112 19.37 0.91 -13.42
CA SER A 112 18.15 1.05 -14.24
C SER A 112 17.41 -0.29 -14.29
N PRO A 113 16.07 -0.29 -14.48
CA PRO A 113 15.30 -1.54 -14.60
C PRO A 113 15.90 -2.49 -15.62
N GLN A 114 16.34 -1.99 -16.77
CA GLN A 114 16.96 -2.79 -17.83
C GLN A 114 18.29 -3.42 -17.39
N GLN A 115 19.17 -2.65 -16.74
CA GLN A 115 20.45 -3.17 -16.25
C GLN A 115 20.24 -4.24 -15.18
N ARG A 116 19.28 -4.02 -14.25
CA ARG A 116 18.93 -4.99 -13.21
C ARG A 116 18.38 -6.26 -13.82
N ALA A 117 17.44 -6.15 -14.76
CA ALA A 117 16.83 -7.26 -15.43
C ALA A 117 17.89 -8.12 -16.18
N LYS A 118 18.77 -7.47 -16.95
CA LYS A 118 19.87 -8.16 -17.66
C LYS A 118 20.75 -8.96 -16.71
N LYS A 119 21.20 -8.35 -15.60
CA LYS A 119 22.06 -9.02 -14.62
C LYS A 119 21.36 -10.20 -13.94
N ILE A 120 20.05 -10.06 -13.60
CA ILE A 120 19.27 -11.15 -13.03
C ILE A 120 19.11 -12.27 -14.04
N SER A 121 18.83 -11.96 -15.32
CA SER A 121 18.75 -12.95 -16.38
C SER A 121 20.05 -13.73 -16.54
N GLU A 122 21.21 -13.08 -16.51
CA GLU A 122 22.53 -13.71 -16.60
C GLU A 122 22.77 -14.70 -15.43
N ILE A 123 22.26 -14.41 -14.24
CA ILE A 123 22.34 -15.31 -13.08
C ILE A 123 21.37 -16.48 -13.23
N ALA A 124 20.15 -16.21 -13.67
CA ALA A 124 19.08 -17.21 -13.80
C ALA A 124 19.33 -18.23 -14.91
N LEU A 125 19.98 -17.84 -15.99
CA LEU A 125 20.34 -18.74 -17.13
C LEU A 125 21.20 -19.95 -16.74
N LYS A 126 21.72 -19.99 -15.52
CA LYS A 126 22.53 -21.12 -15.03
C LYS A 126 21.73 -22.28 -14.46
N GLN A 127 20.43 -22.08 -14.09
CA GLN A 127 19.61 -23.12 -13.46
C GLN A 127 18.17 -23.23 -14.03
N THR A 128 17.48 -22.10 -14.28
CA THR A 128 16.17 -22.07 -14.92
C THR A 128 15.97 -20.70 -15.58
N SER A 129 15.12 -20.60 -16.60
CA SER A 129 14.82 -19.30 -17.20
C SER A 129 13.81 -18.54 -16.33
N ILE A 130 13.89 -17.21 -16.35
CA ILE A 130 12.94 -16.34 -15.64
C ILE A 130 11.51 -16.58 -16.15
N GLU A 131 11.33 -16.87 -17.43
CA GLU A 131 10.04 -17.20 -18.05
C GLU A 131 9.40 -18.44 -17.42
N VAL A 132 10.18 -19.52 -17.29
CA VAL A 132 9.72 -20.77 -16.67
C VAL A 132 9.32 -20.52 -15.22
N GLU A 133 10.13 -19.75 -14.51
CA GLU A 133 9.84 -19.42 -13.10
C GLU A 133 8.59 -18.51 -12.97
N ALA A 134 8.40 -17.54 -13.87
CA ALA A 134 7.21 -16.71 -13.89
C ALA A 134 5.92 -17.54 -14.11
N VAL A 135 5.97 -18.52 -15.03
CA VAL A 135 4.85 -19.45 -15.27
C VAL A 135 4.60 -20.34 -14.04
N ASN A 136 5.66 -20.86 -13.42
CA ASN A 136 5.54 -21.66 -12.21
C ASN A 136 4.91 -20.86 -11.06
N ALA A 137 5.37 -19.64 -10.83
CA ALA A 137 4.82 -18.73 -9.82
C ALA A 137 3.33 -18.46 -10.06
N LEU A 138 2.95 -18.20 -11.32
CA LEU A 138 1.54 -18.01 -11.70
C LEU A 138 0.68 -19.23 -11.37
N ASN A 139 1.15 -20.44 -11.75
CA ASN A 139 0.43 -21.69 -11.51
C ASN A 139 0.33 -22.04 -10.01
N ASN A 140 1.28 -21.59 -9.19
CA ASN A 140 1.28 -21.76 -7.75
C ASN A 140 0.44 -20.70 -7.01
N GLY A 141 -0.13 -19.72 -7.70
CA GLY A 141 -0.88 -18.62 -7.09
C GLY A 141 -0.01 -17.52 -6.49
N GLU A 142 1.28 -17.50 -6.76
CA GLU A 142 2.25 -16.48 -6.34
C GLU A 142 2.23 -15.27 -7.31
N PHE A 143 1.06 -14.65 -7.43
CA PHE A 143 0.81 -13.63 -8.47
C PHE A 143 1.77 -12.44 -8.42
N GLN A 144 2.12 -11.96 -7.23
CA GLN A 144 3.06 -10.83 -7.08
C GLN A 144 4.45 -11.20 -7.62
N TRP A 145 4.94 -12.39 -7.28
CA TRP A 145 6.23 -12.87 -7.76
C TRP A 145 6.22 -13.08 -9.29
N ALA A 146 5.16 -13.65 -9.82
CA ALA A 146 4.99 -13.78 -11.27
C ALA A 146 5.02 -12.42 -11.98
N MET A 147 4.36 -11.38 -11.41
CA MET A 147 4.41 -10.02 -11.95
C MET A 147 5.81 -9.41 -11.90
N GLU A 148 6.55 -9.55 -10.82
CA GLU A 148 7.92 -9.02 -10.70
C GLU A 148 8.85 -9.68 -11.71
N LEU A 149 8.74 -10.99 -11.89
CA LEU A 149 9.50 -11.72 -12.92
C LEU A 149 9.11 -11.29 -14.34
N SER A 150 7.82 -11.04 -14.59
CA SER A 150 7.33 -10.54 -15.88
C SER A 150 7.87 -9.14 -16.18
N ASP A 151 7.92 -8.24 -15.19
CA ASP A 151 8.51 -6.91 -15.33
C ASP A 151 9.99 -6.98 -15.68
N LEU A 152 10.73 -7.93 -15.09
CA LEU A 152 12.13 -8.17 -15.44
C LEU A 152 12.29 -8.61 -16.90
N LEU A 153 11.44 -9.52 -17.39
CA LEU A 153 11.47 -9.98 -18.78
C LEU A 153 11.16 -8.83 -19.74
N LEU A 154 10.11 -8.07 -19.51
CA LEU A 154 9.76 -6.91 -20.32
C LEU A 154 10.86 -5.85 -20.35
N ALA A 155 11.57 -5.65 -19.24
CA ALA A 155 12.68 -4.71 -19.18
C ALA A 155 13.92 -5.18 -19.98
N VAL A 156 14.08 -6.50 -20.22
CA VAL A 156 15.13 -7.04 -21.08
C VAL A 156 14.76 -6.91 -22.56
N ASP A 157 13.50 -7.14 -22.93
CA ASP A 157 13.04 -7.17 -24.32
C ASP A 157 12.77 -5.77 -24.91
N SER A 158 12.83 -4.72 -24.11
CA SER A 158 12.52 -3.32 -24.50
C SER A 158 13.65 -2.62 -25.29
N ASN A 159 14.65 -3.36 -25.83
CA ASN A 159 15.77 -2.82 -26.60
C ASN A 159 15.66 -3.14 -28.08
#